data_7c450d2ae9dbd9a8721ce75a88de554b
#
_entry.id   7c450d2ae9dbd9a8721ce75a88de554b
#
_cell.length_a   1.000
_cell.length_b   1.000
_cell.length_c   1.000
_cell.angle_alpha   90.00
_cell.angle_beta   90.00
_cell.angle_gamma   90.00
#
_symmetry.space_group_name_H-M   'P 1'
#
loop_
_entity.id
_entity.type
_entity.pdbx_description
1 polymer ?
#
loop_
_entity_poly.entity_id
_entity_poly.type
_entity_poly.pdbx_seq_one_letter_code
_entity_poly.pdbx_strand_id
1 'polypeptide(L)'
;MVRNTSSVKVRRMTHDDLNEVNQIDRQLFGENRVPTWPFSFDTYWNIYGPGVSFVAEINGQIVGFLAGTIVSQERSQSVIDMMHSAQRASRYPKIGYIDMIGISKQFQGKDVGRALVNAFHEESKRSGAITRAHIKESDETLSRFLSKMGFKKWETVTYEKD
;
A
#
# COMPACT_ATOMS: atom_id res chain seq x y z
N MET A 1 11.47 5.56 35.24
CA MET A 1 10.32 5.05 34.48
C MET A 1 10.83 4.53 33.13
N VAL A 2 10.87 3.25 32.96
CA VAL A 2 11.16 2.64 31.67
C VAL A 2 9.95 2.88 30.78
N ARG A 3 10.07 3.74 29.75
CA ARG A 3 9.06 3.82 28.70
C ARG A 3 9.11 2.50 27.95
N ASN A 4 8.15 1.63 28.22
CA ASN A 4 7.92 0.42 27.45
C ASN A 4 7.44 0.88 26.05
N THR A 5 8.38 1.20 25.16
CA THR A 5 8.09 1.45 23.75
C THR A 5 7.77 0.10 23.14
N SER A 6 6.49 -0.24 23.12
CA SER A 6 6.00 -1.41 22.39
C SER A 6 6.48 -1.27 20.94
N SER A 7 7.45 -2.08 20.53
CA SER A 7 8.00 -2.03 19.19
C SER A 7 6.99 -2.54 18.18
N VAL A 8 6.85 -1.81 17.07
CA VAL A 8 6.05 -2.27 15.93
C VAL A 8 6.81 -3.40 15.23
N LYS A 9 6.16 -4.54 15.10
CA LYS A 9 6.67 -5.71 14.36
C LYS A 9 5.89 -5.83 13.05
N VAL A 10 6.58 -5.87 11.92
CA VAL A 10 5.96 -6.11 10.61
C VAL A 10 6.35 -7.48 10.10
N ARG A 11 5.38 -8.21 9.60
CA ARG A 11 5.56 -9.52 8.96
C ARG A 11 4.64 -9.71 7.77
N ARG A 12 4.92 -10.71 6.95
CA ARG A 12 4.00 -11.14 5.88
C ARG A 12 2.64 -11.51 6.45
N MET A 13 1.60 -11.10 5.74
CA MET A 13 0.23 -11.49 6.03
C MET A 13 0.00 -12.96 5.66
N THR A 14 -0.75 -13.65 6.49
CA THR A 14 -1.18 -15.02 6.28
C THR A 14 -2.69 -15.13 6.26
N HIS A 15 -3.23 -16.29 5.88
CA HIS A 15 -4.66 -16.55 5.90
C HIS A 15 -5.28 -16.36 7.29
N ASP A 16 -4.54 -16.69 8.35
CA ASP A 16 -5.04 -16.58 9.73
C ASP A 16 -5.28 -15.13 10.18
N ASP A 17 -4.67 -14.16 9.49
CA ASP A 17 -4.82 -12.73 9.78
C ASP A 17 -6.09 -12.11 9.21
N LEU A 18 -6.79 -12.80 8.29
CA LEU A 18 -7.86 -12.24 7.49
C LEU A 18 -9.01 -11.66 8.31
N ASN A 19 -9.39 -12.31 9.41
CA ASN A 19 -10.49 -11.85 10.25
C ASN A 19 -10.18 -10.46 10.85
N GLU A 20 -8.98 -10.29 11.39
CA GLU A 20 -8.56 -9.04 12.02
C GLU A 20 -8.33 -7.95 10.97
N VAL A 21 -7.71 -8.29 9.84
CA VAL A 21 -7.48 -7.35 8.74
C VAL A 21 -8.80 -6.86 8.14
N ASN A 22 -9.76 -7.76 7.88
CA ASN A 22 -11.09 -7.38 7.39
C ASN A 22 -11.85 -6.51 8.39
N GLN A 23 -11.67 -6.72 9.68
CA GLN A 23 -12.27 -5.87 10.70
C GLN A 23 -11.70 -4.44 10.64
N ILE A 24 -10.38 -4.30 10.54
CA ILE A 24 -9.71 -3.00 10.39
C ILE A 24 -10.16 -2.31 9.10
N ASP A 25 -10.18 -3.03 7.98
CA ASP A 25 -10.62 -2.52 6.67
C ASP A 25 -12.04 -1.94 6.74
N ARG A 26 -12.97 -2.69 7.29
CA ARG A 26 -14.37 -2.24 7.43
C ARG A 26 -14.52 -1.02 8.35
N GLN A 27 -13.79 -0.98 9.44
CA GLN A 27 -13.83 0.15 10.38
C GLN A 27 -13.27 1.44 9.80
N LEU A 28 -12.25 1.34 8.93
CA LEU A 28 -11.55 2.50 8.39
C LEU A 28 -12.18 3.00 7.09
N PHE A 29 -12.52 2.12 6.19
CA PHE A 29 -12.88 2.49 4.82
C PHE A 29 -14.38 2.38 4.57
N GLY A 30 -15.06 1.33 5.03
CA GLY A 30 -16.48 1.14 4.75
C GLY A 30 -16.82 1.37 3.28
N GLU A 31 -17.64 2.39 3.00
CA GLU A 31 -17.99 2.83 1.64
C GLU A 31 -16.98 3.86 1.06
N ASN A 32 -16.06 4.39 1.85
CA ASN A 32 -15.14 5.44 1.44
C ASN A 32 -13.84 4.90 0.85
N ARG A 33 -13.92 4.32 -0.35
CA ARG A 33 -12.79 3.67 -1.02
C ARG A 33 -12.23 4.51 -2.17
N VAL A 34 -10.97 4.23 -2.54
CA VAL A 34 -10.37 4.87 -3.72
C VAL A 34 -11.00 4.32 -5.00
N PRO A 35 -11.21 5.16 -6.05
CA PRO A 35 -11.83 4.69 -7.30
C PRO A 35 -11.07 3.57 -8.00
N THR A 36 -9.74 3.55 -7.89
CA THR A 36 -8.89 2.51 -8.49
C THR A 36 -9.03 1.15 -7.80
N TRP A 37 -9.52 1.15 -6.55
CA TRP A 37 -9.83 -0.06 -5.80
C TRP A 37 -11.08 0.16 -4.92
N PRO A 38 -12.29 0.07 -5.50
CA PRO A 38 -13.54 0.35 -4.77
C PRO A 38 -14.04 -0.82 -3.90
N PHE A 39 -13.28 -1.90 -3.80
CA PHE A 39 -13.70 -3.13 -3.14
C PHE A 39 -13.14 -3.26 -1.71
N SER A 40 -13.73 -4.19 -0.94
CA SER A 40 -13.23 -4.55 0.39
C SER A 40 -11.91 -5.33 0.30
N PHE A 41 -11.20 -5.41 1.42
CA PHE A 41 -10.00 -6.23 1.51
C PHE A 41 -10.30 -7.72 1.26
N ASP A 42 -11.45 -8.20 1.69
CA ASP A 42 -11.89 -9.57 1.44
C ASP A 42 -11.96 -9.88 -0.07
N THR A 43 -12.52 -8.96 -0.86
CA THR A 43 -12.52 -9.06 -2.33
C THR A 43 -11.11 -9.05 -2.89
N TYR A 44 -10.24 -8.17 -2.36
CA TYR A 44 -8.83 -8.12 -2.76
C TYR A 44 -8.14 -9.47 -2.55
N TRP A 45 -8.32 -10.07 -1.38
CA TRP A 45 -7.73 -11.36 -1.05
C TRP A 45 -8.21 -12.48 -1.98
N ASN A 46 -9.50 -12.48 -2.31
CA ASN A 46 -10.08 -13.49 -3.21
C ASN A 46 -9.54 -13.38 -4.64
N ILE A 47 -9.15 -12.18 -5.08
CA ILE A 47 -8.62 -11.96 -6.43
C ILE A 47 -7.09 -12.20 -6.48
N TYR A 48 -6.35 -11.63 -5.54
CA TYR A 48 -4.89 -11.61 -5.57
C TYR A 48 -4.22 -12.55 -4.57
N GLY A 49 -4.99 -13.16 -3.66
CA GLY A 49 -4.44 -13.93 -2.55
C GLY A 49 -3.59 -13.05 -1.63
N PRO A 50 -2.56 -13.64 -0.97
CA PRO A 50 -1.68 -12.89 -0.07
C PRO A 50 -0.88 -11.79 -0.80
N GLY A 51 -0.65 -11.92 -2.11
CA GLY A 51 0.13 -10.96 -2.89
C GLY A 51 1.45 -10.60 -2.20
N VAL A 52 1.77 -9.30 -2.15
CA VAL A 52 2.85 -8.74 -1.34
C VAL A 52 2.22 -7.93 -0.21
N SER A 53 1.61 -8.62 0.75
CA SER A 53 0.85 -8.00 1.84
C SER A 53 1.52 -8.23 3.19
N PHE A 54 1.37 -7.25 4.08
CA PHE A 54 1.99 -7.22 5.40
C PHE A 54 0.98 -6.86 6.47
N VAL A 55 1.22 -7.35 7.69
CA VAL A 55 0.54 -6.89 8.90
C VAL A 55 1.56 -6.27 9.85
N ALA A 56 1.11 -5.29 10.62
CA ALA A 56 1.86 -4.70 11.71
C ALA A 56 1.25 -5.11 13.05
N GLU A 57 2.08 -5.56 13.96
CA GLU A 57 1.70 -6.00 15.30
C GLU A 57 2.33 -5.12 16.37
N ILE A 58 1.58 -4.88 17.44
CA ILE A 58 2.06 -4.33 18.70
C ILE A 58 1.58 -5.25 19.81
N ASN A 59 2.48 -5.79 20.60
CA ASN A 59 2.17 -6.74 21.68
C ASN A 59 1.34 -7.95 21.20
N GLY A 60 1.61 -8.47 20.00
CA GLY A 60 0.90 -9.61 19.43
C GLY A 60 -0.48 -9.29 18.84
N GLN A 61 -0.93 -8.05 18.90
CA GLN A 61 -2.17 -7.62 18.28
C GLN A 61 -1.91 -6.98 16.92
N ILE A 62 -2.67 -7.38 15.89
CA ILE A 62 -2.63 -6.71 14.59
C ILE A 62 -3.26 -5.32 14.72
N VAL A 63 -2.48 -4.29 14.40
CA VAL A 63 -2.87 -2.89 14.51
C VAL A 63 -2.92 -2.16 13.17
N GLY A 64 -2.48 -2.80 12.11
CA GLY A 64 -2.50 -2.26 10.76
C GLY A 64 -2.11 -3.29 9.72
N PHE A 65 -2.40 -2.97 8.46
CA PHE A 65 -2.05 -3.80 7.32
C PHE A 65 -1.70 -2.96 6.09
N LEU A 66 -0.96 -3.57 5.18
CA LEU A 66 -0.72 -3.07 3.84
C LEU A 66 -0.92 -4.22 2.86
N ALA A 67 -1.74 -3.98 1.84
CA ALA A 67 -1.92 -4.90 0.72
C ALA A 67 -1.32 -4.30 -0.55
N GLY A 68 -0.58 -5.10 -1.29
CA GLY A 68 0.07 -4.66 -2.50
C GLY A 68 0.40 -5.79 -3.46
N THR A 69 0.72 -5.41 -4.68
CA THR A 69 1.10 -6.31 -5.77
C THR A 69 2.38 -5.83 -6.44
N ILE A 70 3.15 -6.75 -6.99
CA ILE A 70 4.30 -6.45 -7.84
C ILE A 70 4.02 -7.00 -9.23
N VAL A 71 3.98 -6.12 -10.21
CA VAL A 71 3.64 -6.44 -11.60
C VAL A 71 4.74 -6.01 -12.56
N SER A 72 4.84 -6.70 -13.71
CA SER A 72 5.71 -6.28 -14.79
C SER A 72 5.16 -5.05 -15.50
N GLN A 73 6.02 -4.14 -15.95
CA GLN A 73 5.62 -2.97 -16.73
C GLN A 73 5.21 -3.29 -18.18
N GLU A 74 5.40 -4.50 -18.67
CA GLU A 74 5.07 -4.91 -20.03
C GLU A 74 3.59 -4.76 -20.40
N ARG A 75 2.72 -4.40 -19.46
CA ARG A 75 1.29 -4.15 -19.66
C ARG A 75 0.90 -2.67 -19.71
N SER A 76 1.84 -1.76 -19.89
CA SER A 76 1.52 -0.35 -20.11
C SER A 76 0.73 -0.17 -21.40
N GLN A 77 -0.51 0.32 -21.31
CA GLN A 77 -1.48 0.34 -22.43
C GLN A 77 -1.35 1.56 -23.33
N SER A 78 -0.48 2.53 -23.04
CA SER A 78 -0.32 3.71 -23.89
C SER A 78 1.10 3.85 -24.42
N VAL A 79 1.21 4.29 -25.69
CA VAL A 79 2.50 4.57 -26.34
C VAL A 79 3.26 5.68 -25.60
N ILE A 80 2.54 6.64 -24.99
CA ILE A 80 3.12 7.73 -24.22
C ILE A 80 3.72 7.20 -22.91
N ASP A 81 3.00 6.30 -22.22
CA ASP A 81 3.53 5.60 -21.05
C ASP A 81 4.72 4.72 -21.42
N MET A 82 4.72 4.10 -22.59
CA MET A 82 5.88 3.37 -23.13
C MET A 82 7.08 4.29 -23.37
N MET A 83 6.88 5.47 -23.94
CA MET A 83 7.98 6.41 -24.21
C MET A 83 8.54 7.03 -22.91
N HIS A 84 7.68 7.38 -21.97
CA HIS A 84 8.10 7.85 -20.62
C HIS A 84 8.63 6.71 -19.76
N SER A 85 8.12 5.50 -19.93
CA SER A 85 8.59 4.28 -19.25
C SER A 85 9.88 3.74 -19.85
N ALA A 86 10.18 4.00 -21.15
CA ALA A 86 11.37 3.46 -21.78
C ALA A 86 12.67 3.88 -21.09
N GLN A 87 12.75 5.13 -20.59
CA GLN A 87 13.88 5.58 -19.79
C GLN A 87 13.87 5.01 -18.37
N ARG A 88 12.70 4.70 -17.79
CA ARG A 88 12.55 4.10 -16.47
C ARG A 88 12.46 2.57 -16.52
N ALA A 89 11.88 1.99 -17.57
CA ALA A 89 11.76 0.55 -17.78
C ALA A 89 13.12 -0.16 -17.87
N SER A 90 14.15 0.53 -18.35
CA SER A 90 15.52 0.02 -18.30
C SER A 90 16.06 -0.05 -16.86
N ARG A 91 15.51 0.75 -15.94
CA ARG A 91 15.97 0.85 -14.55
C ARG A 91 15.07 0.08 -13.58
N TYR A 92 13.77 0.01 -13.87
CA TYR A 92 12.77 -0.66 -13.04
C TYR A 92 11.76 -1.40 -13.91
N PRO A 93 12.02 -2.67 -14.24
CA PRO A 93 11.13 -3.47 -15.12
C PRO A 93 9.81 -3.84 -14.46
N LYS A 94 9.66 -3.57 -13.16
CA LYS A 94 8.47 -3.91 -12.38
C LYS A 94 7.96 -2.71 -11.58
N ILE A 95 6.68 -2.76 -11.25
CA ILE A 95 6.04 -1.80 -10.36
C ILE A 95 5.46 -2.54 -9.17
N GLY A 96 5.80 -2.09 -7.98
CA GLY A 96 5.13 -2.48 -6.73
C GLY A 96 4.05 -1.46 -6.39
N TYR A 97 2.79 -1.87 -6.45
CA TYR A 97 1.66 -1.03 -6.08
C TYR A 97 1.27 -1.27 -4.63
N ILE A 98 1.20 -0.19 -3.86
CA ILE A 98 0.48 -0.17 -2.60
C ILE A 98 -0.99 0.07 -2.94
N ASP A 99 -1.80 -0.97 -2.81
CA ASP A 99 -3.22 -0.92 -3.17
C ASP A 99 -4.09 -0.50 -1.99
N MET A 100 -3.74 -0.94 -0.79
CA MET A 100 -4.44 -0.60 0.44
C MET A 100 -3.45 -0.46 1.59
N ILE A 101 -3.69 0.51 2.46
CA ILE A 101 -3.01 0.65 3.74
C ILE A 101 -4.01 1.09 4.79
N GLY A 102 -4.10 0.36 5.89
CA GLY A 102 -5.00 0.66 6.99
C GLY A 102 -4.32 0.52 8.33
N ILE A 103 -4.52 1.51 9.22
CA ILE A 103 -4.02 1.50 10.58
C ILE A 103 -5.17 1.82 11.52
N SER A 104 -5.41 0.95 12.49
CA SER A 104 -6.43 1.16 13.53
C SER A 104 -6.28 2.54 14.16
N LYS A 105 -7.39 3.27 14.33
CA LYS A 105 -7.41 4.68 14.72
C LYS A 105 -6.55 5.00 15.94
N GLN A 106 -6.59 4.15 16.96
CA GLN A 106 -5.82 4.34 18.20
C GLN A 106 -4.30 4.16 18.03
N PHE A 107 -3.85 3.62 16.90
CA PHE A 107 -2.44 3.38 16.59
C PHE A 107 -1.90 4.27 15.46
N GLN A 108 -2.74 5.15 14.92
CA GLN A 108 -2.29 6.15 13.96
C GLN A 108 -1.32 7.15 14.61
N GLY A 109 -0.34 7.63 13.82
CA GLY A 109 0.70 8.52 14.34
C GLY A 109 1.79 7.85 15.20
N LYS A 110 1.81 6.51 15.27
CA LYS A 110 2.78 5.72 16.06
C LYS A 110 3.78 4.95 15.19
N ASP A 111 4.15 5.50 14.05
CA ASP A 111 5.09 4.91 13.08
C ASP A 111 4.67 3.57 12.45
N VAL A 112 3.45 3.09 12.70
CA VAL A 112 2.93 1.84 12.12
C VAL A 112 2.88 1.91 10.60
N GLY A 113 2.35 2.99 10.05
CA GLY A 113 2.28 3.22 8.60
C GLY A 113 3.66 3.28 7.96
N ARG A 114 4.61 3.94 8.61
CA ARG A 114 6.00 4.01 8.16
C ARG A 114 6.65 2.62 8.10
N ALA A 115 6.45 1.81 9.12
CA ALA A 115 6.99 0.45 9.17
C ALA A 115 6.42 -0.44 8.05
N LEU A 116 5.11 -0.36 7.80
CA LEU A 116 4.43 -1.09 6.73
C LEU A 116 4.93 -0.67 5.35
N VAL A 117 4.98 0.63 5.06
CA VAL A 117 5.45 1.14 3.77
C VAL A 117 6.92 0.80 3.53
N ASN A 118 7.76 0.89 4.56
CA ASN A 118 9.16 0.49 4.45
C ASN A 118 9.31 -1.00 4.12
N ALA A 119 8.54 -1.88 4.79
CA ALA A 119 8.57 -3.32 4.51
C ALA A 119 8.19 -3.62 3.05
N PHE A 120 7.12 -2.99 2.55
CA PHE A 120 6.71 -3.13 1.16
C PHE A 120 7.74 -2.56 0.18
N HIS A 121 8.30 -1.40 0.48
CA HIS A 121 9.33 -0.77 -0.37
C HIS A 121 10.59 -1.63 -0.47
N GLU A 122 11.06 -2.19 0.62
CA GLU A 122 12.21 -3.10 0.61
C GLU A 122 11.94 -4.37 -0.19
N GLU A 123 10.72 -4.92 -0.13
CA GLU A 123 10.32 -6.04 -0.96
C GLU A 123 10.27 -5.67 -2.45
N SER A 124 9.72 -4.50 -2.76
CA SER A 124 9.70 -3.95 -4.12
C SER A 124 11.13 -3.80 -4.67
N LYS A 125 12.04 -3.23 -3.89
CA LYS A 125 13.46 -3.10 -4.28
C LYS A 125 14.11 -4.45 -4.56
N ARG A 126 13.91 -5.43 -3.68
CA ARG A 126 14.44 -6.79 -3.88
C ARG A 126 13.95 -7.43 -5.16
N SER A 127 12.73 -7.10 -5.56
CA SER A 127 12.10 -7.58 -6.80
C SER A 127 12.46 -6.75 -8.04
N GLY A 128 13.26 -5.70 -7.91
CA GLY A 128 13.60 -4.78 -9.01
C GLY A 128 12.44 -3.87 -9.40
N ALA A 129 11.52 -3.58 -8.48
CA ALA A 129 10.34 -2.77 -8.71
C ALA A 129 10.48 -1.35 -8.12
N ILE A 130 9.89 -0.36 -8.82
CA ILE A 130 9.60 0.94 -8.24
C ILE A 130 8.31 0.86 -7.43
N THR A 131 8.26 1.54 -6.28
CA THR A 131 7.06 1.57 -5.43
C THR A 131 6.13 2.70 -5.84
N ARG A 132 4.86 2.41 -6.02
CA ARG A 132 3.77 3.37 -6.31
C ARG A 132 2.62 3.20 -5.35
N ALA A 133 1.90 4.30 -5.10
CA ALA A 133 0.64 4.30 -4.37
C ALA A 133 -0.37 5.17 -5.12
N HIS A 134 -1.62 4.70 -5.20
CA HIS A 134 -2.75 5.49 -5.68
C HIS A 134 -3.58 5.92 -4.48
N ILE A 135 -3.81 7.21 -4.36
CA ILE A 135 -4.60 7.79 -3.28
C ILE A 135 -5.68 8.71 -3.86
N LYS A 136 -6.72 8.98 -3.08
CA LYS A 136 -7.66 10.05 -3.44
C LYS A 136 -6.95 11.38 -3.43
N GLU A 137 -7.22 12.23 -4.42
CA GLU A 137 -6.65 13.58 -4.47
C GLU A 137 -7.01 14.41 -3.23
N SER A 138 -8.21 14.19 -2.68
CA SER A 138 -8.69 14.82 -1.45
C SER A 138 -8.06 14.31 -0.16
N ASP A 139 -7.30 13.21 -0.20
CA ASP A 139 -6.63 12.66 1.00
C ASP A 139 -5.30 13.36 1.27
N GLU A 140 -5.39 14.58 1.79
CA GLU A 140 -4.22 15.38 2.13
C GLU A 140 -3.35 14.76 3.23
N THR A 141 -3.96 14.02 4.15
CA THR A 141 -3.23 13.37 5.26
C THR A 141 -2.31 12.29 4.72
N LEU A 142 -2.83 11.42 3.87
CA LEU A 142 -2.05 10.36 3.23
C LEU A 142 -1.03 10.94 2.25
N SER A 143 -1.38 11.97 1.50
CA SER A 143 -0.47 12.68 0.58
C SER A 143 0.74 13.25 1.33
N ARG A 144 0.53 13.92 2.46
CA ARG A 144 1.61 14.44 3.32
C ARG A 144 2.47 13.32 3.90
N PHE A 145 1.85 12.24 4.34
CA PHE A 145 2.56 11.09 4.87
C PHE A 145 3.49 10.48 3.81
N LEU A 146 2.98 10.22 2.60
CA LEU A 146 3.76 9.66 1.50
C LEU A 146 4.91 10.60 1.09
N SER A 147 4.66 11.90 1.03
CA SER A 147 5.70 12.90 0.74
C SER A 147 6.83 12.87 1.78
N LYS A 148 6.51 12.75 3.07
CA LYS A 148 7.51 12.59 4.15
C LYS A 148 8.28 11.27 4.04
N MET A 149 7.69 10.25 3.41
CA MET A 149 8.34 8.98 3.12
C MET A 149 9.20 9.02 1.84
N GLY A 150 9.29 10.17 1.16
CA GLY A 150 10.09 10.36 -0.04
C GLY A 150 9.36 10.05 -1.35
N PHE A 151 8.05 9.79 -1.30
CA PHE A 151 7.25 9.66 -2.51
C PHE A 151 7.06 11.04 -3.18
N LYS A 152 7.14 11.04 -4.50
CA LYS A 152 6.89 12.24 -5.31
C LYS A 152 5.54 12.09 -6.00
N LYS A 153 4.72 13.15 -5.96
CA LYS A 153 3.48 13.20 -6.71
C LYS A 153 3.79 13.12 -8.20
N TRP A 154 3.07 12.24 -8.89
CA TRP A 154 3.15 12.17 -10.35
C TRP A 154 2.22 13.21 -10.98
N GLU A 155 2.63 13.81 -12.10
CA GLU A 155 1.90 14.90 -12.76
C GLU A 155 0.78 14.44 -13.71
N THR A 156 0.45 13.14 -13.72
CA THR A 156 -0.56 12.58 -14.62
C THR A 156 -1.92 12.52 -13.95
N VAL A 157 -2.95 13.04 -14.62
CA VAL A 157 -4.35 12.97 -14.19
C VAL A 157 -5.12 12.10 -15.18
N THR A 158 -5.96 11.20 -14.66
CA THR A 158 -6.85 10.37 -15.48
C THR A 158 -8.22 11.02 -15.59
N TYR A 159 -8.74 11.13 -16.82
CA TYR A 159 -10.10 11.54 -17.10
C TYR A 159 -10.87 10.33 -17.62
N GLU A 160 -12.09 10.13 -17.12
CA GLU A 160 -12.99 9.06 -17.58
C GLU A 160 -14.29 9.67 -18.11
N LYS A 161 -14.90 9.01 -19.08
CA LYS A 161 -16.24 9.29 -19.59
C LYS A 161 -16.97 7.97 -19.80
N ASP A 162 -18.16 7.86 -19.23
CA ASP A 162 -19.10 6.76 -19.44
C ASP A 162 -19.76 6.82 -20.84
#